data_01465f81581cf98263596803598aa559
#
_entry.id   01465f81581cf98263596803598aa559
#
_cell.length_a   1.000
_cell.length_b   1.000
_cell.length_c   1.000
_cell.angle_alpha   90.00
_cell.angle_beta   90.00
_cell.angle_gamma   90.00
#
_symmetry.space_group_name_H-M   'P 1'
#
loop_
_entity.id
_entity.type
_entity.pdbx_description
1 polymer ?
#
loop_
_entity_poly.entity_id
_entity_poly.type
_entity_poly.pdbx_seq_one_letter_code
_entity_poly.pdbx_strand_id
1 'polypeptide(L)'
;DYEVIYMTDPMDEYCVQQLKEYEGKTLISVTKEGLKIDDSEEEKKEFEEFTKSNEKLCNMFKEVLGDKIEKAVISNRLSDSPCILVTGEYGWTANMERIMKAQALRNDAQGGYMSSKKTMEINHSNSIISCLRQKVEGDETDKTVKDLIWLLYDTSLLNSGFSLEEPSIFATRIHRLIKLGLSIDEDELDSDDEVEDLPPLEDNVEEDNSTMEDVD
;
A
#
# COMPACT_ATOMS: atom_id res chain seq x y z
N ASP A 1 -10.14 -20.72 -18.78
CA ASP A 1 -9.00 -21.28 -18.04
C ASP A 1 -7.82 -20.32 -18.17
N TYR A 2 -7.22 -19.94 -17.04
CA TYR A 2 -6.03 -19.08 -16.98
C TYR A 2 -4.80 -19.94 -16.64
N GLU A 3 -3.68 -19.61 -17.25
CA GLU A 3 -2.38 -20.17 -16.89
C GLU A 3 -1.66 -19.16 -16.00
N VAL A 4 -1.11 -19.61 -14.86
CA VAL A 4 -0.39 -18.74 -13.91
C VAL A 4 1.10 -19.06 -13.99
N ILE A 5 1.89 -18.02 -14.24
CA ILE A 5 3.36 -18.10 -14.30
C ILE A 5 3.93 -17.27 -13.14
N TYR A 6 4.74 -17.91 -12.31
CA TYR A 6 5.43 -17.24 -11.20
C TYR A 6 6.75 -16.65 -11.70
N MET A 7 6.81 -15.32 -11.73
CA MET A 7 7.96 -14.54 -12.16
C MET A 7 8.60 -13.90 -10.91
N THR A 8 9.54 -14.60 -10.30
CA THR A 8 10.11 -14.25 -8.99
C THR A 8 11.56 -13.78 -9.04
N ASP A 9 12.25 -14.04 -10.14
CA ASP A 9 13.63 -13.62 -10.32
C ASP A 9 13.70 -12.12 -10.72
N PRO A 10 14.70 -11.36 -10.26
CA PRO A 10 14.91 -9.98 -10.71
C PRO A 10 14.99 -9.80 -12.23
N MET A 11 15.51 -10.80 -12.95
CA MET A 11 15.57 -10.79 -14.42
C MET A 11 14.21 -10.88 -15.08
N ASP A 12 13.24 -11.52 -14.42
CA ASP A 12 11.88 -11.67 -14.94
C ASP A 12 11.18 -10.32 -15.13
N GLU A 13 11.49 -9.34 -14.30
CA GLU A 13 10.94 -7.96 -14.43
C GLU A 13 11.29 -7.34 -15.78
N TYR A 14 12.51 -7.56 -16.25
CA TYR A 14 12.92 -7.07 -17.56
C TYR A 14 12.30 -7.90 -18.69
N CYS A 15 12.16 -9.20 -18.48
CA CYS A 15 11.53 -10.10 -19.45
C CYS A 15 10.06 -9.71 -19.70
N VAL A 16 9.25 -9.54 -18.65
CA VAL A 16 7.82 -9.24 -18.79
C VAL A 16 7.55 -7.82 -19.33
N GLN A 17 8.49 -6.90 -19.18
CA GLN A 17 8.38 -5.58 -19.80
C GLN A 17 8.42 -5.67 -21.33
N GLN A 18 9.17 -6.62 -21.87
CA GLN A 18 9.33 -6.83 -23.31
C GLN A 18 8.35 -7.87 -23.86
N LEU A 19 8.14 -8.96 -23.12
CA LEU A 19 7.26 -10.04 -23.52
C LEU A 19 5.81 -9.71 -23.14
N LYS A 20 5.05 -9.21 -24.10
CA LYS A 20 3.62 -8.85 -23.89
C LYS A 20 2.67 -9.96 -24.32
N GLU A 21 3.11 -10.81 -25.20
CA GLU A 21 2.31 -11.88 -25.80
C GLU A 21 3.19 -13.11 -26.06
N TYR A 22 2.63 -14.28 -25.86
CA TYR A 22 3.25 -15.56 -26.19
C TYR A 22 2.21 -16.49 -26.79
N GLU A 23 2.48 -17.03 -27.98
CA GLU A 23 1.59 -17.93 -28.72
C GLU A 23 0.14 -17.42 -28.84
N GLY A 24 -0.05 -16.12 -29.08
CA GLY A 24 -1.37 -15.49 -29.21
C GLY A 24 -2.10 -15.26 -27.88
N LYS A 25 -1.46 -15.52 -26.72
CA LYS A 25 -1.98 -15.25 -25.40
C LYS A 25 -1.30 -14.01 -24.81
N THR A 26 -2.08 -13.08 -24.32
CA THR A 26 -1.57 -11.87 -23.67
C THR A 26 -1.17 -12.17 -22.23
N LEU A 27 0.04 -11.73 -21.83
CA LEU A 27 0.49 -11.80 -20.45
C LEU A 27 0.01 -10.57 -19.69
N ILE A 28 -0.63 -10.81 -18.54
CA ILE A 28 -1.15 -9.75 -17.66
C ILE A 28 -0.55 -9.93 -16.26
N SER A 29 0.00 -8.86 -15.71
CA SER A 29 0.55 -8.88 -14.36
C SER A 29 -0.57 -8.75 -13.32
N VAL A 30 -0.64 -9.70 -12.39
CA VAL A 30 -1.60 -9.67 -11.28
C VAL A 30 -1.27 -8.62 -10.21
N THR A 31 -0.06 -8.03 -10.26
CA THR A 31 0.37 -6.98 -9.33
C THR A 31 -0.03 -5.58 -9.79
N LYS A 32 -0.66 -5.48 -10.96
CA LYS A 32 -1.16 -4.24 -11.55
C LYS A 32 -2.65 -4.06 -11.30
N GLU A 33 -3.08 -2.80 -11.26
CA GLU A 33 -4.51 -2.50 -11.24
C GLU A 33 -5.18 -2.84 -12.59
N GLY A 34 -6.50 -2.96 -12.56
CA GLY A 34 -7.29 -3.18 -13.78
C GLY A 34 -7.27 -4.61 -14.32
N LEU A 35 -6.82 -5.59 -13.55
CA LEU A 35 -6.99 -7.00 -13.90
C LEU A 35 -8.48 -7.30 -14.02
N LYS A 36 -8.92 -7.66 -15.23
CA LYS A 36 -10.29 -8.09 -15.50
C LYS A 36 -10.35 -9.60 -15.43
N ILE A 37 -11.18 -10.09 -14.53
CA ILE A 37 -11.60 -11.49 -14.48
C ILE A 37 -12.91 -11.55 -15.24
N ASP A 38 -13.15 -12.63 -15.98
CA ASP A 38 -14.40 -12.81 -16.72
C ASP A 38 -15.55 -13.08 -15.73
N ASP A 39 -16.20 -12.01 -15.30
CA ASP A 39 -17.38 -12.06 -14.45
C ASP A 39 -18.66 -12.12 -15.28
N SER A 40 -19.66 -12.82 -14.78
CA SER A 40 -21.00 -12.83 -15.35
C SER A 40 -21.66 -11.43 -15.21
N GLU A 41 -22.70 -11.15 -16.01
CA GLU A 41 -23.43 -9.88 -15.91
C GLU A 41 -24.13 -9.69 -14.55
N GLU A 42 -24.45 -10.79 -13.86
CA GLU A 42 -25.04 -10.77 -12.53
C GLU A 42 -23.99 -10.38 -11.49
N GLU A 43 -22.81 -11.00 -11.53
CA GLU A 43 -21.68 -10.70 -10.66
C GLU A 43 -21.21 -9.24 -10.80
N LYS A 44 -21.19 -8.70 -12.00
CA LYS A 44 -20.88 -7.28 -12.24
C LYS A 44 -21.86 -6.33 -11.57
N LYS A 45 -23.17 -6.62 -11.61
CA LYS A 45 -24.19 -5.78 -10.96
C LYS A 45 -24.07 -5.84 -9.44
N GLU A 46 -23.90 -7.03 -8.89
CA GLU A 46 -23.68 -7.21 -7.45
C GLU A 46 -22.41 -6.46 -7.01
N PHE A 47 -21.33 -6.54 -7.78
CA PHE A 47 -20.10 -5.83 -7.50
C PHE A 47 -20.26 -4.30 -7.54
N GLU A 48 -21.04 -3.77 -8.49
CA GLU A 48 -21.36 -2.33 -8.53
C GLU A 48 -22.15 -1.87 -7.30
N GLU A 49 -23.10 -2.68 -6.82
CA GLU A 49 -23.86 -2.39 -5.61
C GLU A 49 -22.97 -2.43 -4.36
N PHE A 50 -22.09 -3.42 -4.26
CA PHE A 50 -21.08 -3.49 -3.20
C PHE A 50 -20.12 -2.31 -3.21
N THR A 51 -19.67 -1.89 -4.37
CA THR A 51 -18.78 -0.74 -4.52
C THR A 51 -19.45 0.53 -4.00
N LYS A 52 -20.71 0.78 -4.37
CA LYS A 52 -21.47 1.94 -3.88
C LYS A 52 -21.69 1.90 -2.36
N SER A 53 -22.03 0.74 -1.82
CA SER A 53 -22.26 0.57 -0.38
C SER A 53 -21.01 0.74 0.47
N ASN A 54 -19.81 0.56 -0.09
CA ASN A 54 -18.53 0.67 0.58
C ASN A 54 -17.76 1.95 0.23
N GLU A 55 -18.35 2.90 -0.50
CA GLU A 55 -17.69 4.15 -0.87
C GLU A 55 -17.19 4.95 0.33
N LYS A 56 -18.01 4.99 1.40
CA LYS A 56 -17.65 5.64 2.68
C LYS A 56 -16.38 5.02 3.28
N LEU A 57 -16.27 3.69 3.29
CA LEU A 57 -15.09 2.99 3.77
C LEU A 57 -13.86 3.30 2.92
N CYS A 58 -13.98 3.28 1.60
CA CYS A 58 -12.88 3.61 0.69
C CYS A 58 -12.39 5.05 0.90
N ASN A 59 -13.30 5.99 1.09
CA ASN A 59 -12.96 7.39 1.37
C ASN A 59 -12.22 7.52 2.72
N MET A 60 -12.66 6.79 3.75
CA MET A 60 -11.98 6.76 5.05
C MET A 60 -10.55 6.23 4.94
N PHE A 61 -10.31 5.14 4.18
CA PHE A 61 -8.96 4.67 3.91
C PHE A 61 -8.10 5.74 3.23
N LYS A 62 -8.66 6.44 2.23
CA LYS A 62 -7.93 7.51 1.54
C LYS A 62 -7.64 8.70 2.46
N GLU A 63 -8.57 9.08 3.33
CA GLU A 63 -8.39 10.17 4.28
C GLU A 63 -7.30 9.85 5.32
N VAL A 64 -7.34 8.63 5.88
CA VAL A 64 -6.37 8.21 6.92
C VAL A 64 -4.97 8.00 6.35
N LEU A 65 -4.85 7.40 5.17
CA LEU A 65 -3.56 7.07 4.55
C LEU A 65 -2.98 8.22 3.70
N GLY A 66 -3.79 9.21 3.36
CA GLY A 66 -3.34 10.41 2.65
C GLY A 66 -2.59 10.09 1.36
N ASP A 67 -1.34 10.56 1.28
CA ASP A 67 -0.49 10.42 0.10
C ASP A 67 0.17 9.04 -0.05
N LYS A 68 0.06 8.17 0.94
CA LYS A 68 0.61 6.80 0.88
C LYS A 68 -0.09 5.94 -0.17
N ILE A 69 -1.36 6.23 -0.47
CA ILE A 69 -2.12 5.57 -1.54
C ILE A 69 -2.72 6.60 -2.50
N GLU A 70 -2.89 6.21 -3.74
CA GLU A 70 -3.63 7.03 -4.72
C GLU A 70 -5.13 7.01 -4.45
N LYS A 71 -5.64 5.81 -4.26
CA LYS A 71 -7.07 5.53 -3.98
C LYS A 71 -7.23 4.19 -3.27
N ALA A 72 -8.38 4.00 -2.63
CA ALA A 72 -8.84 2.71 -2.14
C ALA A 72 -10.05 2.28 -2.99
N VAL A 73 -10.10 1.01 -3.38
CA VAL A 73 -11.18 0.45 -4.22
C VAL A 73 -11.59 -0.92 -3.71
N ILE A 74 -12.84 -1.27 -3.91
CA ILE A 74 -13.31 -2.64 -3.66
C ILE A 74 -12.81 -3.55 -4.79
N SER A 75 -12.44 -4.76 -4.45
CA SER A 75 -11.92 -5.75 -5.39
C SER A 75 -12.65 -7.09 -5.24
N ASN A 76 -12.90 -7.74 -6.38
CA ASN A 76 -13.47 -9.09 -6.47
C ASN A 76 -12.43 -10.19 -6.68
N ARG A 77 -11.16 -9.83 -6.87
CA ARG A 77 -10.07 -10.78 -7.14
C ARG A 77 -9.37 -11.33 -5.90
N LEU A 78 -9.76 -10.85 -4.71
CA LEU A 78 -9.18 -11.28 -3.44
C LEU A 78 -9.97 -12.44 -2.85
N SER A 79 -9.28 -13.49 -2.39
CA SER A 79 -9.87 -14.62 -1.67
C SER A 79 -9.80 -14.39 -0.16
N ASP A 80 -8.65 -14.58 0.44
CA ASP A 80 -8.50 -14.61 1.90
C ASP A 80 -7.96 -13.30 2.47
N SER A 81 -7.12 -12.60 1.72
CA SER A 81 -6.51 -11.35 2.20
C SER A 81 -7.55 -10.24 2.34
N PRO A 82 -7.53 -9.47 3.45
CA PRO A 82 -8.43 -8.34 3.63
C PRO A 82 -8.15 -7.21 2.64
N CYS A 83 -6.88 -6.96 2.36
CA CYS A 83 -6.42 -5.91 1.45
C CYS A 83 -5.12 -6.33 0.74
N ILE A 84 -4.88 -5.74 -0.42
CA ILE A 84 -3.60 -5.78 -1.13
C ILE A 84 -3.27 -4.40 -1.70
N LEU A 85 -2.00 -4.21 -2.05
CA LEU A 85 -1.54 -3.04 -2.78
C LEU A 85 -1.12 -3.41 -4.18
N VAL A 86 -1.59 -2.63 -5.14
CA VAL A 86 -1.26 -2.76 -6.55
C VAL A 86 -0.77 -1.42 -7.09
N THR A 87 -0.06 -1.47 -8.21
CA THR A 87 0.42 -0.26 -8.90
C THR A 87 -0.31 -0.05 -10.21
N GLY A 88 -0.36 1.17 -10.67
CA GLY A 88 -0.88 1.50 -11.99
C GLY A 88 -0.12 0.79 -13.10
N GLU A 89 -0.67 0.76 -14.29
CA GLU A 89 -0.12 0.02 -15.45
C GLU A 89 1.36 0.34 -15.71
N TYR A 90 1.74 1.60 -15.59
CA TYR A 90 3.12 2.08 -15.81
C TYR A 90 3.94 2.20 -14.53
N GLY A 91 3.35 1.94 -13.37
CA GLY A 91 4.04 1.99 -12.08
C GLY A 91 5.04 0.84 -11.92
N TRP A 92 5.97 0.98 -11.00
CA TRP A 92 6.88 -0.11 -10.66
C TRP A 92 6.17 -1.17 -9.83
N THR A 93 6.40 -2.44 -10.15
CA THR A 93 6.05 -3.55 -9.26
C THR A 93 6.88 -3.48 -7.98
N ALA A 94 6.48 -4.19 -6.94
CA ALA A 94 7.25 -4.28 -5.70
C ALA A 94 8.68 -4.78 -5.96
N ASN A 95 8.83 -5.75 -6.87
CA ASN A 95 10.14 -6.30 -7.23
C ASN A 95 11.00 -5.25 -7.95
N MET A 96 10.43 -4.51 -8.91
CA MET A 96 11.12 -3.42 -9.60
C MET A 96 11.49 -2.30 -8.63
N GLU A 97 10.59 -1.90 -7.71
CA GLU A 97 10.88 -0.89 -6.69
C GLU A 97 12.08 -1.29 -5.84
N ARG A 98 12.17 -2.57 -5.43
CA ARG A 98 13.32 -3.11 -4.70
C ARG A 98 14.62 -3.05 -5.49
N ILE A 99 14.58 -3.41 -6.79
CA ILE A 99 15.73 -3.36 -7.69
C ILE A 99 16.20 -1.91 -7.84
N MET A 100 15.29 -0.99 -8.07
CA MET A 100 15.60 0.42 -8.28
C MET A 100 16.12 1.09 -7.01
N LYS A 101 15.55 0.79 -5.84
CA LYS A 101 16.09 1.24 -4.54
C LYS A 101 17.52 0.76 -4.32
N ALA A 102 17.83 -0.49 -4.65
CA ALA A 102 19.19 -1.02 -4.55
C ALA A 102 20.17 -0.34 -5.52
N GLN A 103 19.71 0.13 -6.67
CA GLN A 103 20.50 0.85 -7.65
C GLN A 103 20.64 2.36 -7.33
N ALA A 104 19.66 2.97 -6.67
CA ALA A 104 19.65 4.39 -6.30
C ALA A 104 20.78 4.78 -5.36
N LEU A 105 21.35 3.83 -4.60
CA LEU A 105 22.60 4.04 -3.87
C LEU A 105 23.78 4.45 -4.74
N ARG A 106 23.62 4.40 -6.08
CA ARG A 106 24.62 4.85 -7.06
C ARG A 106 24.34 6.22 -7.66
N ASN A 107 23.09 6.72 -7.58
CA ASN A 107 22.68 7.99 -8.20
C ASN A 107 21.63 8.68 -7.32
N ASP A 108 22.04 9.58 -6.44
CA ASP A 108 21.18 10.32 -5.50
C ASP A 108 20.05 11.17 -6.12
N ALA A 109 20.09 11.41 -7.43
CA ALA A 109 19.21 12.41 -8.07
C ALA A 109 17.87 11.87 -8.61
N GLN A 110 17.63 10.57 -8.70
CA GLN A 110 16.43 10.01 -9.36
C GLN A 110 15.50 9.18 -8.47
N GLY A 111 15.86 8.91 -7.22
CA GLY A 111 15.10 8.00 -6.35
C GLY A 111 13.74 8.52 -5.89
N GLY A 112 13.57 9.84 -5.76
CA GLY A 112 12.34 10.44 -5.21
C GLY A 112 11.19 10.60 -6.22
N TYR A 113 11.47 10.64 -7.52
CA TYR A 113 10.49 11.05 -8.53
C TYR A 113 9.64 9.91 -9.11
N MET A 114 9.99 8.64 -8.87
CA MET A 114 9.32 7.48 -9.48
C MET A 114 8.79 6.45 -8.47
N SER A 115 8.56 6.84 -7.22
CA SER A 115 7.76 6.01 -6.32
C SER A 115 6.35 5.90 -6.90
N SER A 116 5.99 4.73 -7.39
CA SER A 116 4.67 4.51 -7.97
C SER A 116 3.61 4.66 -6.89
N LYS A 117 2.64 5.54 -7.14
CA LYS A 117 1.46 5.59 -6.29
C LYS A 117 0.78 4.23 -6.28
N LYS A 118 0.36 3.81 -5.12
CA LYS A 118 -0.22 2.49 -4.88
C LYS A 118 -1.73 2.62 -4.76
N THR A 119 -2.47 1.72 -5.36
CA THR A 119 -3.91 1.57 -5.15
C THR A 119 -4.13 0.46 -4.14
N MET A 120 -4.93 0.74 -3.11
CA MET A 120 -5.31 -0.26 -2.12
C MET A 120 -6.60 -0.94 -2.55
N GLU A 121 -6.54 -2.25 -2.77
CA GLU A 121 -7.70 -3.07 -3.08
C GLU A 121 -8.20 -3.75 -1.82
N ILE A 122 -9.50 -3.62 -1.56
CA ILE A 122 -10.17 -4.05 -0.34
C ILE A 122 -11.10 -5.21 -0.67
N ASN A 123 -11.01 -6.28 0.11
CA ASN A 123 -11.86 -7.45 0.00
C ASN A 123 -13.15 -7.27 0.79
N HIS A 124 -14.24 -6.98 0.11
CA HIS A 124 -15.55 -6.78 0.76
C HIS A 124 -16.08 -8.03 1.48
N SER A 125 -15.65 -9.23 1.06
CA SER A 125 -16.12 -10.51 1.65
C SER A 125 -15.37 -10.90 2.92
N ASN A 126 -14.26 -10.18 3.23
CA ASN A 126 -13.46 -10.48 4.41
C ASN A 126 -14.12 -9.99 5.70
N SER A 127 -14.13 -10.82 6.74
CA SER A 127 -14.77 -10.52 8.03
C SER A 127 -14.15 -9.30 8.73
N ILE A 128 -12.83 -9.09 8.61
CA ILE A 128 -12.14 -7.93 9.18
C ILE A 128 -12.69 -6.64 8.54
N ILE A 129 -12.84 -6.64 7.22
CA ILE A 129 -13.37 -5.49 6.47
C ILE A 129 -14.84 -5.24 6.82
N SER A 130 -15.64 -6.30 6.96
CA SER A 130 -17.05 -6.19 7.36
C SER A 130 -17.19 -5.57 8.76
N CYS A 131 -16.39 -5.99 9.72
CA CYS A 131 -16.36 -5.42 11.07
C CYS A 131 -15.87 -3.97 11.07
N LEU A 132 -14.82 -3.68 10.28
CA LEU A 132 -14.28 -2.33 10.16
C LEU A 132 -15.32 -1.37 9.58
N ARG A 133 -16.06 -1.81 8.53
CA ARG A 133 -17.16 -1.03 7.97
C ARG A 133 -18.21 -0.65 9.00
N GLN A 134 -18.66 -1.62 9.81
CA GLN A 134 -19.62 -1.35 10.87
C GLN A 134 -19.12 -0.32 11.89
N LYS A 135 -17.82 -0.37 12.23
CA LYS A 135 -17.23 0.62 13.14
C LYS A 135 -17.18 2.01 12.51
N VAL A 136 -16.80 2.13 11.23
CA VAL A 136 -16.79 3.41 10.48
C VAL A 136 -18.19 4.00 10.34
N GLU A 137 -19.22 3.17 10.16
CA GLU A 137 -20.62 3.62 10.13
C GLU A 137 -21.07 4.17 11.50
N GLY A 138 -20.53 3.64 12.60
CA GLY A 138 -20.86 4.06 13.97
C GLY A 138 -20.13 5.31 14.42
N ASP A 139 -18.82 5.38 14.21
CA ASP A 139 -17.98 6.52 14.60
C ASP A 139 -16.75 6.62 13.66
N GLU A 140 -16.73 7.66 12.82
CA GLU A 140 -15.64 7.94 11.89
C GLU A 140 -14.37 8.49 12.57
N THR A 141 -14.52 9.01 13.80
CA THR A 141 -13.43 9.67 14.53
C THR A 141 -12.67 8.71 15.44
N ASP A 142 -13.12 7.46 15.56
CA ASP A 142 -12.49 6.45 16.42
C ASP A 142 -11.00 6.26 16.07
N LYS A 143 -10.14 6.56 17.02
CA LYS A 143 -8.69 6.39 16.91
C LYS A 143 -8.34 4.92 16.58
N THR A 144 -9.07 3.97 17.15
CA THR A 144 -8.87 2.54 16.90
C THR A 144 -9.09 2.18 15.43
N VAL A 145 -10.09 2.80 14.77
CA VAL A 145 -10.34 2.60 13.34
C VAL A 145 -9.14 3.07 12.51
N LYS A 146 -8.59 4.24 12.84
CA LYS A 146 -7.41 4.78 12.14
C LYS A 146 -6.19 3.88 12.31
N ASP A 147 -5.93 3.41 13.54
CA ASP A 147 -4.82 2.50 13.82
C ASP A 147 -4.96 1.16 13.05
N LEU A 148 -6.19 0.62 12.97
CA LEU A 148 -6.47 -0.60 12.20
C LEU A 148 -6.27 -0.39 10.68
N ILE A 149 -6.65 0.77 10.15
CA ILE A 149 -6.40 1.11 8.74
C ILE A 149 -4.91 1.16 8.44
N TRP A 150 -4.11 1.80 9.31
CA TRP A 150 -2.66 1.80 9.18
C TRP A 150 -2.06 0.39 9.25
N LEU A 151 -2.54 -0.44 10.17
CA LEU A 151 -2.08 -1.82 10.28
C LEU A 151 -2.42 -2.65 9.03
N LEU A 152 -3.62 -2.47 8.48
CA LEU A 152 -4.02 -3.11 7.22
C LEU A 152 -3.15 -2.65 6.05
N TYR A 153 -2.77 -1.37 6.02
CA TYR A 153 -1.86 -0.84 5.01
C TYR A 153 -0.46 -1.46 5.14
N ASP A 154 0.13 -1.46 6.34
CA ASP A 154 1.46 -2.01 6.58
C ASP A 154 1.53 -3.52 6.26
N THR A 155 0.50 -4.28 6.67
CA THR A 155 0.41 -5.71 6.33
C THR A 155 0.22 -5.93 4.84
N SER A 156 -0.52 -5.05 4.15
CA SER A 156 -0.69 -5.10 2.69
C SER A 156 0.61 -4.79 1.94
N LEU A 157 1.44 -3.86 2.44
CA LEU A 157 2.79 -3.63 1.91
C LEU A 157 3.60 -4.92 1.92
N LEU A 158 3.66 -5.60 3.07
CA LEU A 158 4.40 -6.85 3.23
C LEU A 158 3.87 -7.96 2.32
N ASN A 159 2.54 -8.18 2.31
CA ASN A 159 1.92 -9.21 1.48
C ASN A 159 2.09 -8.95 -0.01
N SER A 160 2.13 -7.69 -0.43
CA SER A 160 2.32 -7.30 -1.83
C SER A 160 3.80 -7.21 -2.22
N GLY A 161 4.73 -7.55 -1.31
CA GLY A 161 6.17 -7.60 -1.55
C GLY A 161 6.89 -6.26 -1.49
N PHE A 162 6.21 -5.19 -1.06
CA PHE A 162 6.82 -3.88 -0.81
C PHE A 162 7.57 -3.86 0.53
N SER A 163 8.51 -2.94 0.65
CA SER A 163 9.22 -2.71 1.91
C SER A 163 8.46 -1.71 2.78
N LEU A 164 8.48 -1.93 4.08
CA LEU A 164 8.04 -0.92 5.04
C LEU A 164 9.06 0.23 5.05
N GLU A 165 8.56 1.46 5.06
CA GLU A 165 9.40 2.65 5.20
C GLU A 165 9.91 2.79 6.63
N GLU A 166 9.02 2.54 7.61
CA GLU A 166 9.30 2.66 9.05
C GLU A 166 8.92 1.36 9.79
N PRO A 167 9.80 0.33 9.75
CA PRO A 167 9.51 -0.95 10.39
C PRO A 167 9.31 -0.87 11.91
N SER A 168 9.94 0.11 12.58
CA SER A 168 9.79 0.34 14.02
C SER A 168 8.36 0.74 14.42
N ILE A 169 7.73 1.62 13.63
CA ILE A 169 6.34 2.03 13.87
C ILE A 169 5.39 0.85 13.71
N PHE A 170 5.59 0.03 12.67
CA PHE A 170 4.83 -1.20 12.49
C PHE A 170 5.01 -2.15 13.69
N ALA A 171 6.25 -2.35 14.17
CA ALA A 171 6.52 -3.18 15.33
C ALA A 171 5.81 -2.67 16.59
N THR A 172 5.80 -1.36 16.84
CA THR A 172 5.07 -0.74 17.95
C THR A 172 3.57 -1.03 17.88
N ARG A 173 2.96 -0.92 16.68
CA ARG A 173 1.53 -1.27 16.49
C ARG A 173 1.27 -2.75 16.79
N ILE A 174 2.16 -3.64 16.35
CA ILE A 174 2.04 -5.08 16.64
C ILE A 174 2.18 -5.34 18.15
N HIS A 175 3.15 -4.71 18.82
CA HIS A 175 3.33 -4.86 20.27
C HIS A 175 2.07 -4.40 21.05
N ARG A 176 1.43 -3.31 20.62
CA ARG A 176 0.16 -2.85 21.20
C ARG A 176 -0.94 -3.89 21.05
N LEU A 177 -1.08 -4.50 19.87
CA LEU A 177 -2.05 -5.58 19.67
C LEU A 177 -1.74 -6.81 20.53
N ILE A 178 -0.48 -7.15 20.71
CA ILE A 178 -0.06 -8.25 21.60
C ILE A 178 -0.45 -7.94 23.06
N LYS A 179 -0.18 -6.72 23.54
CA LYS A 179 -0.59 -6.28 24.88
C LYS A 179 -2.09 -6.39 25.07
N LEU A 180 -2.89 -5.90 24.10
CA LEU A 180 -4.35 -6.05 24.12
C LEU A 180 -4.79 -7.52 24.16
N GLY A 181 -4.18 -8.39 23.36
CA GLY A 181 -4.46 -9.84 23.34
C GLY A 181 -4.10 -10.55 24.65
N LEU A 182 -3.12 -10.02 25.38
CA LEU A 182 -2.72 -10.52 26.71
C LEU A 182 -3.51 -9.87 27.86
N SER A 183 -4.44 -8.96 27.57
CA SER A 183 -5.23 -8.21 28.56
C SER A 183 -4.34 -7.41 29.54
N ILE A 184 -3.24 -6.85 29.04
CA ILE A 184 -2.39 -5.94 29.81
C ILE A 184 -3.05 -4.56 29.79
N ASP A 185 -3.29 -3.96 30.96
CA ASP A 185 -4.01 -2.69 31.10
C ASP A 185 -3.29 -1.53 30.39
N GLU A 186 -4.07 -0.64 29.79
CA GLU A 186 -3.54 0.52 29.03
C GLU A 186 -2.78 1.51 29.90
N ASP A 187 -3.00 1.55 31.22
CA ASP A 187 -2.28 2.43 32.14
C ASP A 187 -0.77 2.13 32.23
N GLU A 188 -0.31 0.95 31.79
CA GLU A 188 1.09 0.62 31.59
C GLU A 188 1.63 1.03 30.21
N LEU A 189 0.77 1.57 29.34
CA LEU A 189 1.10 1.94 27.96
C LEU A 189 1.72 3.34 27.84
N ASP A 190 1.42 4.24 28.78
CA ASP A 190 1.75 5.68 28.65
C ASP A 190 3.17 6.05 29.13
N SER A 191 3.96 5.09 29.65
CA SER A 191 5.28 5.43 30.18
C SER A 191 6.44 5.30 29.18
N ASP A 192 6.25 4.61 28.03
CA ASP A 192 7.35 4.36 27.08
C ASP A 192 7.06 4.71 25.59
N ASP A 193 5.82 5.05 25.23
CA ASP A 193 5.42 5.24 23.83
C ASP A 193 4.83 6.65 23.53
N GLU A 194 5.34 7.71 24.16
CA GLU A 194 5.22 9.05 23.57
C GLU A 194 6.05 9.07 22.28
N VAL A 195 5.47 8.55 21.19
CA VAL A 195 5.89 8.99 19.86
C VAL A 195 5.41 10.44 19.77
N GLU A 196 6.28 11.36 20.22
CA GLU A 196 6.13 12.77 19.94
C GLU A 196 5.77 12.91 18.48
N ASP A 197 4.69 13.65 18.23
CA ASP A 197 4.34 14.15 16.91
C ASP A 197 5.62 14.85 16.38
N LEU A 198 6.39 14.11 15.59
CA LEU A 198 7.63 14.63 15.01
C LEU A 198 7.21 15.82 14.16
N PRO A 199 7.74 17.02 14.44
CA PRO A 199 7.44 18.18 13.63
C PRO A 199 7.84 17.88 12.18
N PRO A 200 7.11 18.41 11.20
CA PRO A 200 7.46 18.25 9.80
C PRO A 200 8.92 18.68 9.60
N LEU A 201 9.70 17.85 8.91
CA LEU A 201 11.06 18.18 8.52
C LEU A 201 11.01 19.50 7.74
N GLU A 202 11.48 20.57 8.36
CA GLU A 202 11.74 21.83 7.64
C GLU A 202 12.86 21.53 6.65
N ASP A 203 12.54 21.66 5.36
CA ASP A 203 13.50 21.66 4.27
C ASP A 203 14.44 22.87 4.47
N ASN A 204 15.54 22.68 5.20
CA ASN A 204 16.64 23.61 5.20
C ASN A 204 17.35 23.53 3.85
N VAL A 205 16.82 24.22 2.87
CA VAL A 205 17.58 24.61 1.67
C VAL A 205 18.53 25.72 2.10
N GLU A 206 19.70 25.38 2.61
CA GLU A 206 20.81 26.32 2.67
C GLU A 206 21.28 26.55 1.23
N GLU A 207 20.94 27.72 0.69
CA GLU A 207 21.58 28.26 -0.50
C GLU A 207 23.06 28.51 -0.17
N ASP A 208 23.91 27.58 -0.55
CA ASP A 208 25.36 27.75 -0.52
C ASP A 208 25.77 28.68 -1.70
N ASN A 209 25.83 29.97 -1.37
CA ASN A 209 26.24 31.03 -2.26
C ASN A 209 27.77 31.12 -2.24
N SER A 210 28.48 30.10 -2.75
CA SER A 210 29.93 30.19 -2.94
C SER A 210 30.25 30.99 -4.20
N THR A 211 30.53 32.26 -4.03
CA THR A 211 31.20 33.10 -5.00
C THR A 211 32.56 32.52 -5.36
N MET A 212 32.72 32.11 -6.62
CA MET A 212 34.04 31.85 -7.19
C MET A 212 34.80 33.19 -7.28
N GLU A 213 35.89 33.31 -6.54
CA GLU A 213 36.91 34.35 -6.78
C GLU A 213 37.79 33.93 -7.97
N ASP A 214 37.82 34.76 -8.99
CA ASP A 214 38.77 34.67 -10.07
C ASP A 214 40.18 34.89 -9.54
N VAL A 215 41.08 33.96 -9.83
CA VAL A 215 42.50 34.12 -9.60
C VAL A 215 43.19 34.19 -10.96
N ASP A 216 43.87 35.33 -11.19
CA ASP A 216 44.74 35.63 -12.34
C ASP A 216 45.87 34.60 -12.59
#